data_5b97f3afee5ec32d57affb728fc41802
#
_entry.id   5b97f3afee5ec32d57affb728fc41802
#
_cell.length_a   1.000
_cell.length_b   1.000
_cell.length_c   1.000
_cell.angle_alpha   90.00
_cell.angle_beta   90.00
_cell.angle_gamma   90.00
#
_symmetry.space_group_name_H-M   'P 1'
#
loop_
_entity.id
_entity.type
_entity.pdbx_description
1 polymer ?
#
loop_
_entity_poly.entity_id
_entity_poly.type
_entity_poly.pdbx_seq_one_letter_code
_entity_poly.pdbx_strand_id
1 'polypeptide(L)'
;MCGVFCFMKEKKTGTWKIWVVTIFLFAVVVAATIRVSTLPVLNFTAKGSKVHIVIDQGHGGFDPGKVGTMGTLEKDVNLNISLKLREILTKSGYTVAMTREKDEALCGETTGKKKVEDLNARLAVIDKEKPELTVSIHQNSYSAGTKGAQVFYYSGSEEGKRLANVLQETIKEEMGDGNHRVEKANDSYYMLKKSSGLFVIIECGFLSNPEEEKLLISEEYQQKMAKAVAEGIEKFLYNE
;
A
#
# COMPACT_ATOMS: atom_id res chain seq x y z
N MET A 1 91.84 6.79 19.92
CA MET A 1 90.50 7.20 20.36
C MET A 1 89.54 6.66 19.35
N CYS A 2 88.84 5.60 19.65
CA CYS A 2 87.91 4.91 18.77
C CYS A 2 86.46 5.33 19.09
N GLY A 3 85.82 6.05 18.19
CA GLY A 3 84.42 6.45 18.35
C GLY A 3 83.50 5.34 17.78
N VAL A 4 82.73 4.67 18.62
CA VAL A 4 81.75 3.67 18.22
C VAL A 4 80.46 4.37 17.91
N PHE A 5 80.03 4.40 16.62
CA PHE A 5 78.74 4.82 16.21
C PHE A 5 77.72 3.68 16.39
N CYS A 6 76.82 3.83 17.34
CA CYS A 6 75.70 2.91 17.57
C CYS A 6 74.55 3.30 16.69
N PHE A 7 74.26 2.54 15.62
CA PHE A 7 73.03 2.69 14.80
C PHE A 7 71.85 2.10 15.53
N MET A 8 70.99 2.91 16.06
CA MET A 8 69.66 2.46 16.55
C MET A 8 68.77 2.10 15.36
N LYS A 9 68.48 0.82 15.26
CA LYS A 9 67.54 0.27 14.27
C LYS A 9 66.12 0.45 14.77
N GLU A 10 65.41 1.52 14.30
CA GLU A 10 63.98 1.69 14.58
C GLU A 10 63.18 0.50 14.09
N LYS A 11 62.47 -0.16 15.01
CA LYS A 11 61.50 -1.22 14.67
C LYS A 11 60.23 -0.61 14.09
N LYS A 12 60.09 -0.56 12.78
CA LYS A 12 58.83 -0.28 12.10
C LYS A 12 57.90 -1.49 12.21
N THR A 13 57.36 -1.72 13.38
CA THR A 13 56.42 -2.82 13.62
C THR A 13 55.12 -2.25 14.18
N GLY A 14 54.12 -2.12 13.36
CA GLY A 14 52.76 -1.80 13.82
C GLY A 14 51.84 -1.16 12.78
N THR A 15 52.36 -0.26 11.98
CA THR A 15 51.51 0.55 11.05
C THR A 15 50.87 -0.26 9.91
N TRP A 16 51.57 -1.27 9.41
CA TRP A 16 51.02 -2.10 8.32
C TRP A 16 49.79 -2.93 8.73
N LYS A 17 49.73 -3.38 9.98
CA LYS A 17 48.56 -4.11 10.51
C LYS A 17 47.32 -3.19 10.59
N ILE A 18 47.55 -1.91 10.95
CA ILE A 18 46.47 -0.89 10.96
C ILE A 18 45.97 -0.68 9.55
N TRP A 19 46.85 -0.53 8.56
CA TRP A 19 46.47 -0.37 7.16
C TRP A 19 45.71 -1.58 6.61
N VAL A 20 46.12 -2.81 6.94
CA VAL A 20 45.41 -4.04 6.53
C VAL A 20 43.99 -4.07 7.11
N VAL A 21 43.80 -3.75 8.39
CA VAL A 21 42.49 -3.69 9.04
C VAL A 21 41.62 -2.59 8.42
N THR A 22 42.19 -1.43 8.15
CA THR A 22 41.44 -0.32 7.53
C THR A 22 40.97 -0.64 6.11
N ILE A 23 41.84 -1.27 5.31
CA ILE A 23 41.49 -1.71 3.94
C ILE A 23 40.42 -2.80 3.99
N PHE A 24 40.52 -3.76 4.93
CA PHE A 24 39.53 -4.80 5.11
C PHE A 24 38.17 -4.22 5.51
N LEU A 25 38.10 -3.31 6.47
CA LEU A 25 36.89 -2.63 6.89
C LEU A 25 36.28 -1.81 5.74
N PHE A 26 37.11 -1.10 4.98
CA PHE A 26 36.66 -0.35 3.81
C PHE A 26 36.08 -1.29 2.72
N ALA A 27 36.73 -2.42 2.45
CA ALA A 27 36.23 -3.42 1.52
C ALA A 27 34.90 -4.03 1.98
N VAL A 28 34.70 -4.27 3.28
CA VAL A 28 33.44 -4.75 3.85
C VAL A 28 32.34 -3.70 3.70
N VAL A 29 32.64 -2.43 3.97
CA VAL A 29 31.67 -1.32 3.79
C VAL A 29 31.29 -1.16 2.31
N VAL A 30 32.29 -1.21 1.39
CA VAL A 30 32.03 -1.14 -0.05
C VAL A 30 31.21 -2.33 -0.52
N ALA A 31 31.52 -3.56 -0.05
CA ALA A 31 30.74 -4.74 -0.40
C ALA A 31 29.30 -4.67 0.15
N ALA A 32 29.11 -4.11 1.36
CA ALA A 32 27.78 -3.90 1.94
C ALA A 32 26.99 -2.84 1.15
N THR A 33 27.62 -1.73 0.74
CA THR A 33 26.97 -0.69 -0.08
C THR A 33 26.63 -1.20 -1.48
N ILE A 34 27.48 -2.04 -2.10
CA ILE A 34 27.18 -2.68 -3.39
C ILE A 34 25.99 -3.65 -3.24
N ARG A 35 25.90 -4.42 -2.14
CA ARG A 35 24.74 -5.31 -1.91
C ARG A 35 23.45 -4.54 -1.68
N VAL A 36 23.48 -3.39 -1.02
CA VAL A 36 22.31 -2.53 -0.85
C VAL A 36 21.88 -1.92 -2.20
N SER A 37 22.84 -1.60 -3.07
CA SER A 37 22.55 -1.05 -4.42
C SER A 37 22.06 -2.12 -5.42
N THR A 38 22.21 -3.42 -5.10
CA THR A 38 21.72 -4.54 -5.91
C THR A 38 20.45 -5.17 -5.35
N LEU A 39 19.80 -4.55 -4.36
CA LEU A 39 18.40 -4.87 -4.13
C LEU A 39 17.69 -4.59 -5.46
N PRO A 40 16.94 -5.55 -6.02
CA PRO A 40 16.18 -5.26 -7.21
C PRO A 40 15.28 -4.09 -6.86
N VAL A 41 15.60 -2.90 -7.39
CA VAL A 41 14.58 -1.91 -7.66
C VAL A 41 13.65 -2.71 -8.55
N LEU A 42 12.49 -3.10 -8.03
CA LEU A 42 11.41 -3.61 -8.84
C LEU A 42 11.19 -2.53 -9.90
N ASN A 43 11.89 -2.68 -11.04
CA ASN A 43 11.62 -1.90 -12.22
C ASN A 43 10.28 -2.43 -12.73
N PHE A 44 9.21 -1.87 -12.18
CA PHE A 44 7.88 -1.96 -12.74
C PHE A 44 7.94 -1.28 -14.11
N THR A 45 8.46 -1.98 -15.08
CA THR A 45 8.29 -1.58 -16.47
C THR A 45 6.94 -2.12 -16.91
N ALA A 46 5.90 -1.31 -16.72
CA ALA A 46 4.63 -1.54 -17.38
C ALA A 46 4.94 -1.67 -18.88
N LYS A 47 4.90 -2.89 -19.38
CA LYS A 47 5.20 -3.24 -20.75
C LYS A 47 4.10 -2.69 -21.65
N GLY A 48 4.15 -1.37 -21.93
CA GLY A 48 3.29 -0.70 -22.92
C GLY A 48 1.78 -0.75 -22.64
N SER A 49 1.36 -1.13 -21.44
CA SER A 49 -0.03 -1.32 -21.09
C SER A 49 -0.68 0.02 -20.74
N LYS A 50 -1.71 0.37 -21.49
CA LYS A 50 -2.64 1.46 -21.17
C LYS A 50 -3.69 0.99 -20.13
N VAL A 51 -3.34 0.07 -19.21
CA VAL A 51 -4.27 -0.42 -18.21
C VAL A 51 -4.74 0.76 -17.37
N HIS A 52 -6.04 0.95 -17.36
CA HIS A 52 -6.70 2.02 -16.63
C HIS A 52 -7.30 1.48 -15.34
N ILE A 53 -6.88 2.04 -14.22
CA ILE A 53 -7.29 1.63 -12.87
C ILE A 53 -8.02 2.79 -12.22
N VAL A 54 -9.16 2.53 -11.59
CA VAL A 54 -9.81 3.50 -10.72
C VAL A 54 -9.55 3.12 -9.26
N ILE A 55 -9.14 4.11 -8.47
CA ILE A 55 -9.10 4.01 -7.02
C ILE A 55 -10.29 4.78 -6.47
N ASP A 56 -11.13 4.08 -5.70
CA ASP A 56 -12.28 4.66 -5.05
C ASP A 56 -11.99 4.82 -3.54
N GLN A 57 -11.97 6.06 -3.06
CA GLN A 57 -11.72 6.36 -1.66
C GLN A 57 -13.05 6.37 -0.92
N GLY A 58 -13.27 5.39 -0.05
CA GLY A 58 -14.47 5.33 0.77
C GLY A 58 -14.73 6.62 1.54
N HIS A 59 -16.01 7.02 1.61
CA HIS A 59 -16.46 8.21 2.36
C HIS A 59 -15.89 9.52 1.82
N GLY A 60 -16.06 10.62 2.56
CA GLY A 60 -15.57 11.96 2.20
C GLY A 60 -16.56 13.06 2.52
N GLY A 61 -16.07 14.30 2.68
CA GLY A 61 -16.87 15.45 3.01
C GLY A 61 -17.70 15.26 4.28
N PHE A 62 -19.03 15.28 4.14
CA PHE A 62 -19.97 15.10 5.27
C PHE A 62 -20.00 13.67 5.84
N ASP A 63 -19.54 12.66 5.11
CA ASP A 63 -19.48 11.27 5.57
C ASP A 63 -18.10 10.92 6.11
N PRO A 64 -17.91 10.90 7.44
CA PRO A 64 -16.61 10.57 8.04
C PRO A 64 -16.25 9.08 7.91
N GLY A 65 -17.21 8.21 7.54
CA GLY A 65 -17.07 6.76 7.69
C GLY A 65 -17.13 6.33 9.15
N LYS A 66 -16.37 5.35 9.52
CA LYS A 66 -16.19 4.96 10.93
C LYS A 66 -15.27 5.95 11.63
N VAL A 67 -15.57 6.17 12.91
CA VAL A 67 -14.71 6.96 13.79
C VAL A 67 -13.99 5.96 14.70
N GLY A 68 -12.68 6.02 14.67
CA GLY A 68 -11.82 5.16 15.48
C GLY A 68 -11.91 5.47 16.96
N THR A 69 -11.29 4.64 17.78
CA THR A 69 -11.29 4.77 19.25
C THR A 69 -10.54 6.01 19.75
N MET A 70 -9.59 6.51 18.95
CA MET A 70 -8.83 7.75 19.21
C MET A 70 -9.37 8.95 18.41
N GLY A 71 -10.52 8.79 17.74
CA GLY A 71 -11.15 9.86 16.98
C GLY A 71 -10.70 9.93 15.51
N THR A 72 -9.93 8.97 15.01
CA THR A 72 -9.51 8.89 13.62
C THR A 72 -10.72 8.75 12.70
N LEU A 73 -10.78 9.54 11.63
CA LEU A 73 -11.84 9.44 10.65
C LEU A 73 -11.43 8.48 9.52
N GLU A 74 -12.29 7.53 9.20
CA GLU A 74 -12.06 6.55 8.12
C GLU A 74 -11.75 7.23 6.80
N LYS A 75 -12.50 8.28 6.43
CA LYS A 75 -12.33 9.02 5.18
C LYS A 75 -10.91 9.57 4.96
N ASP A 76 -10.22 9.95 6.05
CA ASP A 76 -8.87 10.52 5.99
C ASP A 76 -7.84 9.43 5.76
N VAL A 77 -7.97 8.30 6.46
CA VAL A 77 -7.10 7.13 6.26
C VAL A 77 -7.26 6.57 4.84
N ASN A 78 -8.50 6.44 4.37
CA ASN A 78 -8.81 5.99 3.01
C ASN A 78 -8.13 6.88 1.96
N LEU A 79 -8.23 8.21 2.11
CA LEU A 79 -7.62 9.16 1.18
C LEU A 79 -6.08 9.04 1.19
N ASN A 80 -5.48 8.97 2.38
CA ASN A 80 -4.02 8.90 2.52
C ASN A 80 -3.43 7.64 1.89
N ILE A 81 -4.02 6.46 2.13
CA ILE A 81 -3.60 5.20 1.50
C ILE A 81 -3.78 5.28 -0.02
N SER A 82 -4.92 5.80 -0.47
CA SER A 82 -5.24 5.90 -1.91
C SER A 82 -4.31 6.83 -2.68
N LEU A 83 -3.91 7.96 -2.09
CA LEU A 83 -2.94 8.88 -2.71
C LEU A 83 -1.57 8.22 -2.89
N LYS A 84 -1.11 7.43 -1.90
CA LYS A 84 0.13 6.65 -1.99
C LYS A 84 0.02 5.55 -3.06
N LEU A 85 -1.11 4.84 -3.10
CA LEU A 85 -1.38 3.82 -4.11
C LEU A 85 -1.37 4.41 -5.52
N ARG A 86 -2.03 5.56 -5.74
CA ARG A 86 -1.99 6.28 -7.02
C ARG A 86 -0.56 6.60 -7.44
N GLU A 87 0.24 7.13 -6.51
CA GLU A 87 1.63 7.49 -6.80
C GLU A 87 2.44 6.27 -7.27
N ILE A 88 2.31 5.14 -6.58
CA ILE A 88 3.00 3.89 -6.92
C ILE A 88 2.56 3.41 -8.30
N LEU A 89 1.25 3.25 -8.53
CA LEU A 89 0.71 2.75 -9.80
C LEU A 89 1.06 3.66 -10.98
N THR A 90 1.00 4.99 -10.79
CA THR A 90 1.37 5.95 -11.84
C THR A 90 2.87 5.84 -12.19
N LYS A 91 3.74 5.70 -11.19
CA LYS A 91 5.18 5.46 -11.42
C LYS A 91 5.45 4.14 -12.12
N SER A 92 4.61 3.13 -11.91
CA SER A 92 4.64 1.85 -12.62
C SER A 92 4.06 1.92 -14.05
N GLY A 93 3.59 3.09 -14.51
CA GLY A 93 3.13 3.31 -15.87
C GLY A 93 1.65 3.04 -16.11
N TYR A 94 0.86 2.81 -15.08
CA TYR A 94 -0.60 2.68 -15.19
C TYR A 94 -1.27 4.04 -15.34
N THR A 95 -2.40 4.07 -16.06
CA THR A 95 -3.33 5.20 -16.02
C THR A 95 -4.22 5.05 -14.80
N VAL A 96 -4.22 6.06 -13.93
CA VAL A 96 -4.97 6.00 -12.66
C VAL A 96 -5.91 7.19 -12.54
N ALA A 97 -7.20 6.91 -12.36
CA ALA A 97 -8.18 7.90 -11.94
C ALA A 97 -8.60 7.64 -10.48
N MET A 98 -9.09 8.69 -9.82
CA MET A 98 -9.59 8.62 -8.44
C MET A 98 -11.01 9.17 -8.38
N THR A 99 -11.86 8.61 -7.52
CA THR A 99 -13.22 9.16 -7.34
C THR A 99 -13.18 10.52 -6.64
N ARG A 100 -12.22 10.76 -5.73
CA ARG A 100 -11.92 12.07 -5.14
C ARG A 100 -10.42 12.21 -4.88
N GLU A 101 -9.89 13.43 -4.81
CA GLU A 101 -8.47 13.70 -4.52
C GLU A 101 -8.28 14.50 -3.23
N LYS A 102 -9.35 14.91 -2.59
CA LYS A 102 -9.38 15.67 -1.33
C LYS A 102 -10.55 15.25 -0.46
N ASP A 103 -10.71 15.84 0.71
CA ASP A 103 -11.87 15.61 1.58
C ASP A 103 -13.10 16.31 1.05
N GLU A 104 -13.82 15.63 0.17
CA GLU A 104 -15.05 16.11 -0.43
C GLU A 104 -16.05 14.97 -0.63
N ALA A 105 -17.34 15.30 -0.68
CA ALA A 105 -18.38 14.43 -1.17
C ALA A 105 -18.64 14.75 -2.65
N LEU A 106 -18.99 13.75 -3.45
CA LEU A 106 -19.24 13.93 -4.88
C LEU A 106 -20.70 14.31 -5.18
N CYS A 107 -21.61 14.10 -4.23
CA CYS A 107 -22.98 14.59 -4.38
C CYS A 107 -23.00 16.12 -4.21
N GLY A 108 -23.70 16.82 -5.12
CA GLY A 108 -23.95 18.24 -5.03
C GLY A 108 -25.00 18.59 -3.96
N GLU A 109 -25.85 19.62 -4.24
CA GLU A 109 -27.03 19.88 -3.42
C GLU A 109 -27.95 18.65 -3.43
N THR A 110 -28.37 18.20 -2.24
CA THR A 110 -28.98 16.89 -2.09
C THR A 110 -30.46 16.98 -1.73
N THR A 111 -31.22 15.96 -2.13
CA THR A 111 -32.64 15.80 -1.83
C THR A 111 -32.94 15.17 -0.45
N GLY A 112 -31.89 14.92 0.37
CA GLY A 112 -32.01 14.34 1.70
C GLY A 112 -31.44 12.91 1.83
N LYS A 113 -31.08 12.26 0.72
CA LYS A 113 -30.44 10.91 0.70
C LYS A 113 -28.96 10.99 0.39
N LYS A 114 -28.25 11.93 1.01
CA LYS A 114 -26.85 12.30 0.73
C LYS A 114 -25.92 11.12 0.50
N LYS A 115 -25.95 10.10 1.36
CA LYS A 115 -25.07 8.91 1.22
C LYS A 115 -25.33 8.14 -0.07
N VAL A 116 -26.59 7.92 -0.43
CA VAL A 116 -26.95 7.17 -1.66
C VAL A 116 -26.59 8.00 -2.90
N GLU A 117 -26.81 9.31 -2.84
CA GLU A 117 -26.48 10.23 -3.93
C GLU A 117 -24.96 10.29 -4.14
N ASP A 118 -24.16 10.31 -3.06
CA ASP A 118 -22.71 10.25 -3.13
C ASP A 118 -22.20 8.92 -3.72
N LEU A 119 -22.73 7.78 -3.25
CA LEU A 119 -22.41 6.47 -3.81
C LEU A 119 -22.73 6.38 -5.31
N ASN A 120 -23.86 6.94 -5.74
CA ASN A 120 -24.22 6.99 -7.16
C ASN A 120 -23.29 7.90 -7.96
N ALA A 121 -22.88 9.04 -7.40
CA ALA A 121 -21.92 9.94 -8.05
C ALA A 121 -20.54 9.25 -8.21
N ARG A 122 -20.09 8.51 -7.20
CA ARG A 122 -18.86 7.70 -7.28
C ARG A 122 -18.97 6.62 -8.37
N LEU A 123 -20.08 5.88 -8.43
CA LEU A 123 -20.34 4.91 -9.51
C LEU A 123 -20.30 5.59 -10.89
N ALA A 124 -20.91 6.77 -11.03
CA ALA A 124 -20.90 7.50 -12.29
C ALA A 124 -19.48 7.92 -12.73
N VAL A 125 -18.59 8.26 -11.80
CA VAL A 125 -17.18 8.50 -12.10
C VAL A 125 -16.52 7.21 -12.62
N ILE A 126 -16.71 6.09 -11.93
CA ILE A 126 -16.14 4.79 -12.31
C ILE A 126 -16.66 4.36 -13.69
N ASP A 127 -17.96 4.45 -13.93
CA ASP A 127 -18.57 4.07 -15.22
C ASP A 127 -18.09 4.97 -16.38
N LYS A 128 -17.84 6.26 -16.11
CA LYS A 128 -17.28 7.20 -17.10
C LYS A 128 -15.84 6.84 -17.47
N GLU A 129 -15.05 6.49 -16.50
CA GLU A 129 -13.62 6.14 -16.66
C GLU A 129 -13.42 4.79 -17.37
N LYS A 130 -14.38 3.87 -17.28
CA LYS A 130 -14.33 2.52 -17.89
C LYS A 130 -13.02 1.77 -17.60
N PRO A 131 -12.66 1.61 -16.33
CA PRO A 131 -11.38 0.99 -15.96
C PRO A 131 -11.39 -0.52 -16.22
N GLU A 132 -10.23 -1.12 -16.36
CA GLU A 132 -10.04 -2.58 -16.33
C GLU A 132 -10.37 -3.16 -14.95
N LEU A 133 -10.06 -2.40 -13.90
CA LEU A 133 -10.44 -2.75 -12.53
C LEU A 133 -10.57 -1.52 -11.63
N THR A 134 -11.36 -1.65 -10.59
CA THR A 134 -11.51 -0.65 -9.53
C THR A 134 -11.19 -1.28 -8.18
N VAL A 135 -10.38 -0.60 -7.38
CA VAL A 135 -10.14 -0.93 -5.97
C VAL A 135 -10.71 0.17 -5.08
N SER A 136 -11.56 -0.19 -4.15
CA SER A 136 -12.13 0.73 -3.16
C SER A 136 -11.45 0.55 -1.82
N ILE A 137 -10.93 1.64 -1.25
CA ILE A 137 -10.15 1.64 -0.01
C ILE A 137 -11.03 2.06 1.16
N HIS A 138 -11.10 1.22 2.17
CA HIS A 138 -11.90 1.36 3.36
C HIS A 138 -11.17 0.92 4.63
N GLN A 139 -11.76 1.23 5.80
CA GLN A 139 -11.35 0.72 7.09
C GLN A 139 -12.55 0.06 7.79
N ASN A 140 -12.33 -1.13 8.29
CA ASN A 140 -13.37 -1.92 8.94
C ASN A 140 -13.64 -1.46 10.38
N SER A 141 -14.75 -1.94 10.93
CA SER A 141 -15.09 -1.74 12.33
C SER A 141 -15.95 -2.90 12.84
N TYR A 142 -15.51 -3.51 13.95
CA TYR A 142 -16.24 -4.59 14.61
C TYR A 142 -15.94 -4.56 16.14
N SER A 143 -15.61 -5.67 16.76
CA SER A 143 -15.18 -5.69 18.17
C SER A 143 -13.74 -5.21 18.32
N ALA A 144 -13.38 -4.68 19.48
CA ALA A 144 -12.06 -4.12 19.78
C ALA A 144 -10.88 -5.10 19.61
N GLY A 145 -11.14 -6.42 19.69
CA GLY A 145 -10.10 -7.44 19.48
C GLY A 145 -9.97 -7.93 18.02
N THR A 146 -10.83 -7.44 17.13
CA THR A 146 -10.81 -7.85 15.72
C THR A 146 -9.74 -7.11 14.96
N LYS A 147 -8.96 -7.85 14.13
CA LYS A 147 -7.84 -7.28 13.36
C LYS A 147 -7.63 -7.96 12.00
N GLY A 148 -6.78 -7.34 11.18
CA GLY A 148 -6.32 -7.87 9.90
C GLY A 148 -7.12 -7.35 8.71
N ALA A 149 -6.41 -6.99 7.64
CA ALA A 149 -7.01 -6.55 6.37
C ALA A 149 -7.83 -7.65 5.72
N GLN A 150 -8.91 -7.27 5.02
CA GLN A 150 -9.79 -8.21 4.31
C GLN A 150 -10.30 -7.62 3.01
N VAL A 151 -10.24 -8.42 1.93
CA VAL A 151 -10.74 -8.03 0.62
C VAL A 151 -12.12 -8.63 0.38
N PHE A 152 -13.05 -7.78 -0.09
CA PHE A 152 -14.43 -8.16 -0.39
C PHE A 152 -14.70 -8.06 -1.89
N TYR A 153 -15.52 -8.99 -2.39
CA TYR A 153 -15.96 -9.04 -3.78
C TYR A 153 -17.47 -9.37 -3.87
N TYR A 154 -18.07 -9.07 -5.01
CA TYR A 154 -19.47 -9.46 -5.28
C TYR A 154 -19.55 -10.95 -5.58
N SER A 155 -20.47 -11.68 -4.93
CA SER A 155 -20.57 -13.14 -5.03
C SER A 155 -20.79 -13.66 -6.45
N GLY A 156 -21.44 -12.88 -7.32
CA GLY A 156 -21.67 -13.20 -8.73
C GLY A 156 -20.49 -12.91 -9.66
N SER A 157 -19.34 -12.45 -9.15
CA SER A 157 -18.18 -12.09 -9.96
C SER A 157 -17.01 -13.06 -9.74
N GLU A 158 -16.80 -13.99 -10.66
CA GLU A 158 -15.66 -14.92 -10.61
C GLU A 158 -14.32 -14.15 -10.74
N GLU A 159 -14.24 -13.18 -11.65
CA GLU A 159 -13.04 -12.32 -11.76
C GLU A 159 -12.83 -11.46 -10.52
N GLY A 160 -13.92 -10.96 -9.90
CA GLY A 160 -13.85 -10.27 -8.62
C GLY A 160 -13.32 -11.16 -7.51
N LYS A 161 -13.70 -12.42 -7.48
CA LYS A 161 -13.17 -13.42 -6.54
C LYS A 161 -11.67 -13.64 -6.78
N ARG A 162 -11.25 -13.82 -8.04
CA ARG A 162 -9.85 -14.02 -8.40
C ARG A 162 -9.00 -12.83 -8.00
N LEU A 163 -9.43 -11.61 -8.34
CA LEU A 163 -8.74 -10.37 -7.92
C LEU A 163 -8.66 -10.25 -6.39
N ALA A 164 -9.78 -10.50 -5.69
CA ALA A 164 -9.82 -10.42 -4.24
C ALA A 164 -8.90 -11.45 -3.58
N ASN A 165 -8.80 -12.66 -4.11
CA ASN A 165 -7.88 -13.69 -3.61
C ASN A 165 -6.42 -13.27 -3.78
N VAL A 166 -6.02 -12.83 -4.98
CA VAL A 166 -4.64 -12.38 -5.24
C VAL A 166 -4.27 -11.20 -4.33
N LEU A 167 -5.14 -10.20 -4.21
CA LEU A 167 -4.92 -9.06 -3.31
C LEU A 167 -4.84 -9.50 -1.84
N GLN A 168 -5.73 -10.40 -1.39
CA GLN A 168 -5.74 -10.87 -0.01
C GLN A 168 -4.44 -11.57 0.35
N GLU A 169 -3.97 -12.50 -0.49
CA GLU A 169 -2.72 -13.22 -0.23
C GLU A 169 -1.50 -12.30 -0.31
N THR A 170 -1.44 -11.39 -1.29
CA THR A 170 -0.32 -10.43 -1.39
C THR A 170 -0.29 -9.48 -0.19
N ILE A 171 -1.45 -8.99 0.27
CA ILE A 171 -1.52 -8.13 1.47
C ILE A 171 -1.03 -8.91 2.70
N LYS A 172 -1.42 -10.18 2.87
CA LYS A 172 -0.96 -11.01 3.99
C LYS A 172 0.56 -11.21 3.98
N GLU A 173 1.12 -11.52 2.82
CA GLU A 173 2.56 -11.70 2.63
C GLU A 173 3.32 -10.42 2.94
N GLU A 174 2.94 -9.33 2.30
CA GLU A 174 3.64 -8.05 2.43
C GLU A 174 3.50 -7.44 3.82
N MET A 175 2.32 -7.49 4.44
CA MET A 175 2.12 -6.93 5.78
C MET A 175 2.84 -7.74 6.86
N GLY A 176 2.89 -9.08 6.72
CA GLY A 176 3.63 -9.95 7.65
C GLY A 176 3.12 -9.89 9.10
N ASP A 177 1.86 -9.48 9.31
CA ASP A 177 1.24 -9.21 10.61
C ASP A 177 0.50 -10.41 11.22
N GLY A 178 0.62 -11.60 10.58
CA GLY A 178 -0.09 -12.81 10.99
C GLY A 178 -1.60 -12.76 10.68
N ASN A 179 -2.00 -12.00 9.69
CA ASN A 179 -3.37 -11.94 9.21
C ASN A 179 -3.82 -13.30 8.62
N HIS A 180 -4.86 -13.91 9.20
CA HIS A 180 -5.41 -15.19 8.76
C HIS A 180 -6.73 -15.05 7.97
N ARG A 181 -7.15 -13.82 7.65
CA ARG A 181 -8.36 -13.58 6.88
C ARG A 181 -8.17 -14.05 5.45
N VAL A 182 -9.30 -14.43 4.85
CA VAL A 182 -9.41 -14.75 3.42
C VAL A 182 -10.33 -13.75 2.76
N GLU A 183 -10.28 -13.68 1.45
CA GLU A 183 -11.23 -12.89 0.67
C GLU A 183 -12.68 -13.32 0.98
N LYS A 184 -13.62 -12.40 0.87
CA LYS A 184 -14.99 -12.68 1.28
C LYS A 184 -16.02 -12.10 0.30
N ALA A 185 -16.96 -12.95 -0.10
CA ALA A 185 -18.14 -12.51 -0.86
C ALA A 185 -19.03 -11.61 -0.01
N ASN A 186 -19.53 -10.51 -0.62
CA ASN A 186 -20.46 -9.60 0.03
C ASN A 186 -21.48 -9.04 -0.97
N ASP A 187 -22.76 -9.37 -0.78
CA ASP A 187 -23.88 -8.93 -1.62
C ASP A 187 -24.65 -7.74 -1.04
N SER A 188 -24.23 -7.27 0.14
CA SER A 188 -24.88 -6.15 0.83
C SER A 188 -24.21 -4.80 0.58
N TYR A 189 -22.93 -4.77 0.21
CA TYR A 189 -22.22 -3.54 -0.07
C TYR A 189 -22.72 -2.93 -1.38
N TYR A 190 -23.22 -1.70 -1.28
CA TYR A 190 -23.89 -1.00 -2.39
C TYR A 190 -23.01 -0.90 -3.64
N MET A 191 -21.74 -0.49 -3.46
CA MET A 191 -20.79 -0.33 -4.55
C MET A 191 -20.46 -1.66 -5.23
N LEU A 192 -20.21 -2.73 -4.47
CA LEU A 192 -19.98 -4.07 -5.02
C LEU A 192 -21.16 -4.55 -5.87
N LYS A 193 -22.40 -4.33 -5.37
CA LYS A 193 -23.61 -4.81 -6.04
C LYS A 193 -23.98 -3.99 -7.27
N LYS A 194 -23.62 -2.71 -7.32
CA LYS A 194 -24.04 -1.77 -8.37
C LYS A 194 -22.98 -1.45 -9.40
N SER A 195 -21.72 -1.77 -9.12
CA SER A 195 -20.66 -1.59 -10.11
C SER A 195 -20.89 -2.51 -11.32
N SER A 196 -20.71 -1.95 -12.50
CA SER A 196 -20.82 -2.67 -13.78
C SER A 196 -19.53 -3.39 -14.18
N GLY A 197 -18.39 -3.04 -13.55
CA GLY A 197 -17.05 -3.54 -13.88
C GLY A 197 -16.44 -4.41 -12.78
N LEU A 198 -15.18 -4.77 -12.98
CA LEU A 198 -14.39 -5.49 -12.00
C LEU A 198 -14.09 -4.58 -10.81
N PHE A 199 -14.67 -4.90 -9.66
CA PHE A 199 -14.67 -4.05 -8.47
C PHE A 199 -14.45 -4.89 -7.21
N VAL A 200 -13.51 -4.45 -6.35
CA VAL A 200 -13.28 -5.02 -5.01
C VAL A 200 -13.19 -3.93 -3.96
N ILE A 201 -13.51 -4.27 -2.71
CA ILE A 201 -13.33 -3.40 -1.56
C ILE A 201 -12.22 -3.99 -0.68
N ILE A 202 -11.27 -3.15 -0.30
CA ILE A 202 -10.16 -3.50 0.59
C ILE A 202 -10.37 -2.79 1.91
N GLU A 203 -10.72 -3.56 2.94
CA GLU A 203 -10.75 -3.12 4.33
C GLU A 203 -9.33 -3.29 4.90
N CYS A 204 -8.58 -2.19 4.99
CA CYS A 204 -7.14 -2.24 5.30
C CYS A 204 -6.81 -2.59 6.76
N GLY A 205 -7.80 -2.53 7.66
CA GLY A 205 -7.70 -2.87 9.08
C GLY A 205 -8.93 -2.38 9.83
N PHE A 206 -8.92 -2.51 11.17
CA PHE A 206 -10.07 -2.20 12.01
C PHE A 206 -9.85 -0.93 12.86
N LEU A 207 -10.55 0.15 12.55
CA LEU A 207 -10.54 1.37 13.39
C LEU A 207 -11.14 1.17 14.78
N SER A 208 -11.92 0.10 15.00
CA SER A 208 -12.41 -0.30 16.31
C SER A 208 -11.36 -1.00 17.19
N ASN A 209 -10.20 -1.35 16.63
CA ASN A 209 -9.09 -1.93 17.38
C ASN A 209 -8.03 -0.84 17.63
N PRO A 210 -7.74 -0.47 18.91
CA PRO A 210 -6.80 0.61 19.20
C PRO A 210 -5.36 0.38 18.69
N GLU A 211 -4.93 -0.90 18.60
CA GLU A 211 -3.60 -1.23 18.09
C GLU A 211 -3.54 -1.04 16.57
N GLU A 212 -4.58 -1.52 15.84
CA GLU A 212 -4.65 -1.29 14.40
C GLU A 212 -4.88 0.18 14.05
N GLU A 213 -5.70 0.90 14.83
CA GLU A 213 -5.90 2.34 14.60
C GLU A 213 -4.58 3.10 14.62
N LYS A 214 -3.68 2.80 15.59
CA LYS A 214 -2.33 3.39 15.63
C LYS A 214 -1.50 3.08 14.39
N LEU A 215 -1.60 1.86 13.87
CA LEU A 215 -0.93 1.47 12.63
C LEU A 215 -1.54 2.22 11.43
N LEU A 216 -2.86 2.19 11.30
CA LEU A 216 -3.60 2.79 10.18
C LEU A 216 -3.35 4.31 10.00
N ILE A 217 -3.05 5.04 11.09
CA ILE A 217 -2.69 6.45 11.02
C ILE A 217 -1.19 6.70 10.77
N SER A 218 -0.36 5.65 10.84
CA SER A 218 1.08 5.80 10.60
C SER A 218 1.42 5.83 9.11
N GLU A 219 2.33 6.72 8.76
CA GLU A 219 2.83 6.88 7.38
C GLU A 219 3.44 5.57 6.85
N GLU A 220 4.19 4.88 7.71
CA GLU A 220 4.87 3.64 7.37
C GLU A 220 3.87 2.53 7.00
N TYR A 221 2.84 2.32 7.81
CA TYR A 221 1.81 1.32 7.54
C TYR A 221 1.03 1.64 6.27
N GLN A 222 0.62 2.91 6.09
CA GLN A 222 -0.11 3.36 4.91
C GLN A 222 0.71 3.15 3.63
N GLN A 223 2.01 3.46 3.67
CA GLN A 223 2.92 3.24 2.53
C GLN A 223 3.08 1.75 2.23
N LYS A 224 3.21 0.92 3.26
CA LYS A 224 3.34 -0.52 3.13
C LYS A 224 2.07 -1.16 2.56
N MET A 225 0.90 -0.74 3.06
CA MET A 225 -0.40 -1.18 2.56
C MET A 225 -0.60 -0.79 1.08
N ALA A 226 -0.31 0.46 0.72
CA ALA A 226 -0.41 0.93 -0.65
C ALA A 226 0.50 0.13 -1.60
N LYS A 227 1.72 -0.20 -1.16
CA LYS A 227 2.64 -1.05 -1.91
C LYS A 227 2.09 -2.47 -2.09
N ALA A 228 1.58 -3.09 -1.03
CA ALA A 228 1.00 -4.43 -1.07
C ALA A 228 -0.20 -4.51 -2.04
N VAL A 229 -1.06 -3.48 -2.03
CA VAL A 229 -2.19 -3.40 -2.97
C VAL A 229 -1.71 -3.22 -4.40
N ALA A 230 -0.72 -2.37 -4.65
CA ALA A 230 -0.16 -2.17 -6.00
C ALA A 230 0.45 -3.47 -6.55
N GLU A 231 1.22 -4.18 -5.73
CA GLU A 231 1.82 -5.47 -6.09
C GLU A 231 0.76 -6.54 -6.38
N GLY A 232 -0.30 -6.62 -5.56
CA GLY A 232 -1.41 -7.54 -5.80
C GLY A 232 -2.17 -7.22 -7.10
N ILE A 233 -2.37 -5.95 -7.43
CA ILE A 233 -2.95 -5.54 -8.73
C ILE A 233 -2.06 -6.02 -9.88
N GLU A 234 -0.76 -5.87 -9.75
CA GLU A 234 0.19 -6.25 -10.79
C GLU A 234 0.23 -7.77 -10.98
N LYS A 235 0.35 -8.55 -9.89
CA LYS A 235 0.24 -10.02 -9.93
C LYS A 235 -1.04 -10.47 -10.64
N PHE A 236 -2.17 -9.84 -10.33
CA PHE A 236 -3.45 -10.15 -10.98
C PHE A 236 -3.43 -9.87 -12.48
N LEU A 237 -2.92 -8.72 -12.92
CA LEU A 237 -2.91 -8.30 -14.32
C LEU A 237 -1.95 -9.13 -15.19
N TYR A 238 -0.86 -9.63 -14.62
CA TYR A 238 0.13 -10.43 -15.33
C TYR A 238 0.00 -11.94 -15.10
N ASN A 239 -1.03 -12.39 -14.37
CA ASN A 239 -1.28 -13.81 -14.04
C ASN A 239 -0.09 -14.49 -13.35
N GLU A 240 0.56 -13.79 -12.43
CA GLU A 240 1.66 -14.31 -11.60
C GLU A 240 1.15 -14.95 -10.31
#